data_5c97f8bc6b3ca85f17d0cf4f7955baac
#
_entry.id   5c97f8bc6b3ca85f17d0cf4f7955baac
#
_cell.length_a   1.000
_cell.length_b   1.000
_cell.length_c   1.000
_cell.angle_alpha   90.00
_cell.angle_beta   90.00
_cell.angle_gamma   90.00
#
_symmetry.space_group_name_H-M   'P 1'
#
loop_
_entity.id
_entity.type
_entity.pdbx_description
1 polymer ?
#
loop_
_entity_poly.entity_id
_entity_poly.type
_entity_poly.pdbx_seq_one_letter_code
_entity_poly.pdbx_strand_id
1 'polypeptide(L)'
;MISSGVLEYIKTLKEQGVVRHIGMSSHSPETVQRALDLGLIEMLMFSINPGYDYRKGEYAIGSVDERMELYRRCEKEGVGISVMKAFSGGQLLDAKTSPFKKALTRYQCIQYALDKPGVVTVLPGVRNREDLRDLLGFFDASPEERDYSVLGTFTPQEAEGICVYCNHCQPCPGGLDVGLINKYYDLSRAGDELAKDHY
;
A
#
# COMPACT_ATOMS: atom_id res chain seq x y z
N MET A 1 7.50 19.01 -14.39
CA MET A 1 6.87 18.01 -15.28
C MET A 1 5.68 18.60 -16.05
N ILE A 2 4.74 19.27 -15.39
CA ILE A 2 3.58 19.89 -16.07
C ILE A 2 4.00 21.00 -17.04
N SER A 3 5.06 21.75 -16.74
CA SER A 3 5.58 22.85 -17.59
C SER A 3 6.50 22.41 -18.72
N SER A 4 6.85 21.14 -18.82
CA SER A 4 7.87 20.66 -19.77
C SER A 4 7.31 20.14 -21.10
N GLY A 5 5.99 20.19 -21.33
CA GLY A 5 5.34 19.63 -22.52
C GLY A 5 5.28 18.08 -22.55
N VAL A 6 5.93 17.40 -21.62
CA VAL A 6 5.98 15.92 -21.57
C VAL A 6 4.58 15.35 -21.38
N LEU A 7 3.77 15.97 -20.54
CA LEU A 7 2.41 15.48 -20.25
C LEU A 7 1.53 15.56 -21.51
N GLU A 8 1.56 16.68 -22.24
CA GLU A 8 0.82 16.85 -23.49
C GLU A 8 1.29 15.86 -24.56
N TYR A 9 2.60 15.61 -24.63
CA TYR A 9 3.13 14.61 -25.55
C TYR A 9 2.62 13.20 -25.23
N ILE A 10 2.61 12.80 -23.95
CA ILE A 10 2.10 11.49 -23.52
C ILE A 10 0.59 11.35 -23.84
N LYS A 11 -0.20 12.41 -23.63
CA LYS A 11 -1.63 12.44 -24.05
C LYS A 11 -1.79 12.18 -25.54
N THR A 12 -0.99 12.88 -26.36
CA THR A 12 -1.01 12.69 -27.82
C THR A 12 -0.69 11.24 -28.20
N LEU A 13 0.27 10.60 -27.55
CA LEU A 13 0.60 9.18 -27.78
C LEU A 13 -0.56 8.25 -27.40
N LYS A 14 -1.29 8.56 -26.35
CA LYS A 14 -2.47 7.80 -25.95
C LYS A 14 -3.62 7.97 -26.95
N GLU A 15 -3.87 9.19 -27.40
CA GLU A 15 -4.88 9.49 -28.44
C GLU A 15 -4.57 8.80 -29.78
N GLN A 16 -3.29 8.68 -30.12
CA GLN A 16 -2.83 7.95 -31.31
C GLN A 16 -2.84 6.42 -31.14
N GLY A 17 -3.16 5.91 -29.96
CA GLY A 17 -3.15 4.48 -29.66
C GLY A 17 -1.76 3.86 -29.51
N VAL A 18 -0.69 4.66 -29.52
CA VAL A 18 0.70 4.20 -29.30
C VAL A 18 0.89 3.75 -27.85
N VAL A 19 0.31 4.49 -26.91
CA VAL A 19 0.28 4.15 -25.49
C VAL A 19 -1.16 3.85 -25.10
N ARG A 20 -1.42 2.68 -24.52
CA ARG A 20 -2.76 2.28 -24.09
C ARG A 20 -3.10 2.80 -22.69
N HIS A 21 -2.13 2.74 -21.77
CA HIS A 21 -2.31 3.09 -20.36
C HIS A 21 -1.18 4.01 -19.91
N ILE A 22 -1.50 4.94 -19.02
CA ILE A 22 -0.54 5.86 -18.43
C ILE A 22 -0.43 5.54 -16.93
N GLY A 23 0.80 5.36 -16.46
CA GLY A 23 1.09 5.17 -15.05
C GLY A 23 2.21 6.11 -14.59
N MET A 24 2.37 6.20 -13.29
CA MET A 24 3.46 6.93 -12.69
C MET A 24 4.08 6.18 -11.51
N SER A 25 5.30 6.57 -11.14
CA SER A 25 5.99 6.11 -9.94
C SER A 25 6.29 7.32 -9.05
N SER A 26 6.00 7.19 -7.76
CA SER A 26 6.29 8.24 -6.78
C SER A 26 6.45 7.68 -5.37
N HIS A 27 7.09 8.47 -4.49
CA HIS A 27 7.12 8.25 -3.05
C HIS A 27 6.31 9.33 -2.28
N SER A 28 5.88 10.40 -2.97
CA SER A 28 5.19 11.54 -2.37
C SER A 28 3.69 11.45 -2.60
N PRO A 29 2.87 11.36 -1.53
CA PRO A 29 1.42 11.42 -1.63
C PRO A 29 0.94 12.68 -2.35
N GLU A 30 1.48 13.86 -2.01
CA GLU A 30 1.12 15.13 -2.63
C GLU A 30 1.31 15.12 -4.16
N THR A 31 2.46 14.59 -4.61
CA THR A 31 2.74 14.49 -6.05
C THR A 31 1.73 13.60 -6.78
N VAL A 32 1.34 12.49 -6.14
CA VAL A 32 0.34 11.56 -6.70
C VAL A 32 -1.05 12.19 -6.70
N GLN A 33 -1.44 12.87 -5.60
CA GLN A 33 -2.73 13.57 -5.53
C GLN A 33 -2.91 14.55 -6.70
N ARG A 34 -1.85 15.33 -7.01
CA ARG A 34 -1.85 16.25 -8.16
C ARG A 34 -1.97 15.50 -9.51
N ALA A 35 -1.39 14.32 -9.62
CA ALA A 35 -1.51 13.53 -10.84
C ALA A 35 -2.91 12.91 -11.00
N LEU A 36 -3.53 12.50 -9.91
CA LEU A 36 -4.93 12.04 -9.89
C LEU A 36 -5.89 13.18 -10.31
N ASP A 37 -5.65 14.42 -9.85
CA ASP A 37 -6.44 15.59 -10.25
C ASP A 37 -6.45 15.83 -11.77
N LEU A 38 -5.44 15.34 -12.47
CA LEU A 38 -5.38 15.42 -13.95
C LEU A 38 -6.21 14.33 -14.63
N GLY A 39 -6.66 13.29 -13.91
CA GLY A 39 -7.46 12.19 -14.45
C GLY A 39 -6.77 11.35 -15.52
N LEU A 40 -5.44 11.30 -15.53
CA LEU A 40 -4.67 10.69 -16.62
C LEU A 40 -4.01 9.37 -16.26
N ILE A 41 -3.75 9.13 -14.97
CA ILE A 41 -3.07 7.92 -14.53
C ILE A 41 -4.08 6.83 -14.23
N GLU A 42 -3.75 5.62 -14.67
CA GLU A 42 -4.55 4.40 -14.46
C GLU A 42 -3.80 3.42 -13.56
N MET A 43 -2.49 3.61 -13.38
CA MET A 43 -1.65 2.81 -12.50
C MET A 43 -0.65 3.70 -11.76
N LEU A 44 -0.47 3.39 -10.50
CA LEU A 44 0.50 4.02 -9.62
C LEU A 44 1.50 2.99 -9.09
N MET A 45 2.80 3.21 -9.26
CA MET A 45 3.80 2.49 -8.48
C MET A 45 4.17 3.32 -7.25
N PHE A 46 3.88 2.78 -6.06
CA PHE A 46 4.04 3.51 -4.80
C PHE A 46 4.76 2.67 -3.74
N SER A 47 5.49 3.34 -2.85
CA SER A 47 6.19 2.67 -1.76
C SER A 47 5.25 2.44 -0.59
N ILE A 48 4.89 1.18 -0.34
CA ILE A 48 4.02 0.78 0.77
C ILE A 48 4.71 -0.30 1.60
N ASN A 49 4.85 -0.04 2.87
CA ASN A 49 5.24 -1.00 3.89
C ASN A 49 4.93 -0.42 5.28
N PRO A 50 4.88 -1.24 6.33
CA PRO A 50 4.53 -0.74 7.67
C PRO A 50 5.48 0.35 8.18
N GLY A 51 6.78 0.29 7.85
CA GLY A 51 7.72 1.33 8.27
C GLY A 51 7.36 2.70 7.71
N TYR A 52 7.04 2.77 6.43
CA TYR A 52 6.73 4.03 5.76
C TYR A 52 5.35 4.57 6.15
N ASP A 53 4.37 3.69 6.31
CA ASP A 53 3.04 4.09 6.77
C ASP A 53 3.06 4.60 8.21
N TYR A 54 4.05 4.21 9.02
CA TYR A 54 4.30 4.77 10.35
C TYR A 54 5.40 5.85 10.37
N ARG A 55 5.74 6.46 9.23
CA ARG A 55 6.76 7.52 9.08
C ARG A 55 8.15 7.10 9.55
N LYS A 56 8.52 5.85 9.29
CA LYS A 56 9.85 5.31 9.59
C LYS A 56 10.55 4.85 8.31
N GLY A 57 11.67 5.49 7.99
CA GLY A 57 12.51 5.16 6.84
C GLY A 57 12.66 6.30 5.85
N GLU A 58 13.57 6.12 4.90
CA GLU A 58 14.01 7.15 3.94
C GLU A 58 12.88 7.68 3.04
N TYR A 59 11.94 6.80 2.68
CA TYR A 59 10.83 7.14 1.78
C TYR A 59 9.47 7.23 2.51
N ALA A 60 9.49 7.43 3.82
CA ALA A 60 8.30 7.65 4.64
C ALA A 60 7.81 9.11 4.49
N ILE A 61 7.43 9.49 3.27
CA ILE A 61 6.98 10.83 2.92
C ILE A 61 5.46 10.93 3.13
N GLY A 62 5.03 12.02 3.71
CA GLY A 62 3.63 12.27 4.09
C GLY A 62 3.28 11.73 5.47
N SER A 63 2.15 12.17 6.00
CA SER A 63 1.57 11.64 7.23
C SER A 63 0.88 10.29 6.99
N VAL A 64 0.54 9.60 8.08
CA VAL A 64 -0.28 8.37 8.01
C VAL A 64 -1.61 8.65 7.31
N ASP A 65 -2.27 9.75 7.68
CA ASP A 65 -3.54 10.17 7.08
C ASP A 65 -3.42 10.40 5.58
N GLU A 66 -2.45 11.19 5.15
CA GLU A 66 -2.25 11.51 3.72
C GLU A 66 -2.00 10.25 2.88
N ARG A 67 -1.29 9.27 3.45
CA ARG A 67 -1.02 8.00 2.78
C ARG A 67 -2.29 7.14 2.70
N MET A 68 -3.03 7.00 3.81
CA MET A 68 -4.28 6.24 3.81
C MET A 68 -5.34 6.88 2.92
N GLU A 69 -5.46 8.21 2.91
CA GLU A 69 -6.35 8.94 2.01
C GLU A 69 -5.99 8.70 0.54
N LEU A 70 -4.69 8.72 0.20
CA LEU A 70 -4.23 8.41 -1.14
C LEU A 70 -4.66 7.00 -1.58
N TYR A 71 -4.48 5.99 -0.71
CA TYR A 71 -4.83 4.60 -1.04
C TYR A 71 -6.33 4.46 -1.31
N ARG A 72 -7.18 5.03 -0.45
CA ARG A 72 -8.63 5.05 -0.63
C ARG A 72 -9.05 5.79 -1.90
N ARG A 73 -8.39 6.90 -2.20
CA ARG A 73 -8.64 7.66 -3.42
C ARG A 73 -8.31 6.86 -4.67
N CYS A 74 -7.15 6.20 -4.70
CA CYS A 74 -6.76 5.33 -5.82
C CYS A 74 -7.81 4.23 -6.05
N GLU A 75 -8.25 3.55 -4.98
CA GLU A 75 -9.29 2.52 -5.08
C GLU A 75 -10.61 3.08 -5.63
N LYS A 76 -11.07 4.21 -5.10
CA LYS A 76 -12.30 4.89 -5.53
C LYS A 76 -12.25 5.32 -7.01
N GLU A 77 -11.12 5.81 -7.48
CA GLU A 77 -10.95 6.29 -8.86
C GLU A 77 -10.53 5.18 -9.83
N GLY A 78 -10.41 3.93 -9.35
CA GLY A 78 -10.02 2.78 -10.18
C GLY A 78 -8.55 2.80 -10.61
N VAL A 79 -7.70 3.51 -9.89
CA VAL A 79 -6.25 3.56 -10.13
C VAL A 79 -5.56 2.45 -9.35
N GLY A 80 -5.07 1.42 -10.05
CA GLY A 80 -4.40 0.29 -9.43
C GLY A 80 -3.03 0.66 -8.86
N ILE A 81 -2.76 0.25 -7.60
CA ILE A 81 -1.46 0.47 -6.97
C ILE A 81 -0.59 -0.77 -7.12
N SER A 82 0.57 -0.60 -7.75
CA SER A 82 1.67 -1.57 -7.74
C SER A 82 2.66 -1.18 -6.65
N VAL A 83 2.88 -2.04 -5.67
CA VAL A 83 3.68 -1.71 -4.50
C VAL A 83 5.17 -1.95 -4.75
N MET A 84 5.98 -0.94 -4.52
CA MET A 84 7.42 -1.05 -4.39
C MET A 84 7.86 -0.89 -2.93
N LYS A 85 9.10 -1.31 -2.62
CA LYS A 85 9.69 -1.17 -1.27
C LYS A 85 8.98 -1.94 -0.16
N ALA A 86 8.25 -3.01 -0.48
CA ALA A 86 7.51 -3.81 0.50
C ALA A 86 8.36 -4.24 1.72
N PHE A 87 9.66 -4.43 1.55
CA PHE A 87 10.59 -4.82 2.62
C PHE A 87 11.44 -3.66 3.16
N SER A 88 11.16 -2.40 2.77
CA SER A 88 11.98 -1.23 3.12
C SER A 88 13.47 -1.44 2.84
N GLY A 89 13.81 -1.94 1.62
CA GLY A 89 15.20 -2.27 1.28
C GLY A 89 15.78 -3.47 2.04
N GLY A 90 14.94 -4.28 2.67
CA GLY A 90 15.32 -5.41 3.52
C GLY A 90 15.38 -5.07 5.01
N GLN A 91 15.26 -3.80 5.40
CA GLN A 91 15.32 -3.37 6.79
C GLN A 91 14.28 -4.05 7.68
N LEU A 92 13.07 -4.27 7.17
CA LEU A 92 11.98 -4.90 7.91
C LEU A 92 12.24 -6.39 8.20
N LEU A 93 13.11 -7.03 7.45
CA LEU A 93 13.40 -8.46 7.56
C LEU A 93 14.48 -8.79 8.61
N ASP A 94 15.10 -7.79 9.24
CA ASP A 94 16.12 -7.95 10.27
C ASP A 94 15.77 -7.12 11.50
N ALA A 95 15.73 -7.74 12.67
CA ALA A 95 15.39 -7.09 13.94
C ALA A 95 16.34 -5.93 14.31
N LYS A 96 17.58 -5.95 13.82
CA LYS A 96 18.58 -4.91 14.10
C LYS A 96 18.33 -3.63 13.29
N THR A 97 17.77 -3.77 12.09
CA THR A 97 17.53 -2.65 11.16
C THR A 97 16.06 -2.24 11.10
N SER A 98 15.16 -3.13 11.55
CA SER A 98 13.73 -2.85 11.59
C SER A 98 13.42 -1.70 12.57
N PRO A 99 12.64 -0.70 12.16
CA PRO A 99 12.19 0.37 13.05
C PRO A 99 11.33 -0.14 14.21
N PHE A 100 10.79 -1.35 14.09
CA PHE A 100 10.01 -2.04 15.11
C PHE A 100 10.86 -2.87 16.08
N LYS A 101 12.19 -2.90 15.93
CA LYS A 101 13.11 -3.75 16.70
C LYS A 101 12.76 -5.25 16.68
N LYS A 102 11.98 -5.66 15.71
CA LYS A 102 11.62 -7.04 15.38
C LYS A 102 11.67 -7.24 13.88
N ALA A 103 12.09 -8.42 13.45
CA ALA A 103 12.00 -8.82 12.06
C ALA A 103 10.56 -9.18 11.72
N LEU A 104 10.08 -8.72 10.57
CA LEU A 104 8.89 -9.23 9.93
C LEU A 104 9.29 -10.31 8.91
N THR A 105 8.41 -11.25 8.65
CA THR A 105 8.60 -12.19 7.54
C THR A 105 8.29 -11.50 6.21
N ARG A 106 8.78 -12.08 5.11
CA ARG A 106 8.41 -11.62 3.76
C ARG A 106 6.90 -11.71 3.53
N TYR A 107 6.26 -12.74 4.05
CA TYR A 107 4.83 -12.96 3.90
C TYR A 107 4.01 -11.91 4.65
N GLN A 108 4.41 -11.55 5.85
CA GLN A 108 3.79 -10.47 6.62
C GLN A 108 3.89 -9.13 5.89
N CYS A 109 5.05 -8.81 5.33
CA CYS A 109 5.25 -7.56 4.58
C CYS A 109 4.42 -7.51 3.30
N ILE A 110 4.31 -8.63 2.58
CA ILE A 110 3.51 -8.73 1.34
C ILE A 110 2.03 -8.61 1.68
N GLN A 111 1.55 -9.37 2.67
CA GLN A 111 0.15 -9.32 3.09
C GLN A 111 -0.24 -7.92 3.56
N TYR A 112 0.61 -7.29 4.39
CA TYR A 112 0.39 -5.90 4.82
C TYR A 112 0.14 -4.96 3.64
N ALA A 113 0.93 -5.08 2.59
CA ALA A 113 0.80 -4.23 1.41
C ALA A 113 -0.47 -4.56 0.60
N LEU A 114 -0.77 -5.86 0.41
CA LEU A 114 -1.95 -6.31 -0.33
C LEU A 114 -3.27 -5.89 0.34
N ASP A 115 -3.28 -5.76 1.66
CA ASP A 115 -4.48 -5.37 2.41
C ASP A 115 -4.78 -3.86 2.33
N LYS A 116 -3.90 -3.05 1.71
CA LYS A 116 -4.18 -1.62 1.53
C LYS A 116 -5.17 -1.38 0.39
N PRO A 117 -6.06 -0.38 0.53
CA PRO A 117 -6.98 0.00 -0.53
C PRO A 117 -6.28 0.26 -1.86
N GLY A 118 -6.86 -0.18 -2.95
CA GLY A 118 -6.35 0.07 -4.30
C GLY A 118 -5.11 -0.73 -4.70
N VAL A 119 -4.51 -1.52 -3.81
CA VAL A 119 -3.34 -2.34 -4.13
C VAL A 119 -3.75 -3.55 -4.95
N VAL A 120 -3.17 -3.69 -6.13
CA VAL A 120 -3.43 -4.80 -7.07
C VAL A 120 -2.25 -5.76 -7.20
N THR A 121 -1.03 -5.33 -6.86
CA THR A 121 0.17 -6.17 -6.91
C THR A 121 1.29 -5.63 -6.04
N VAL A 122 2.18 -6.54 -5.63
CA VAL A 122 3.40 -6.20 -4.88
C VAL A 122 4.62 -6.67 -5.66
N LEU A 123 5.60 -5.79 -5.83
CA LEU A 123 6.88 -6.05 -6.51
C LEU A 123 7.99 -6.16 -5.45
N PRO A 124 8.15 -7.31 -4.81
CA PRO A 124 9.20 -7.50 -3.82
C PRO A 124 10.58 -7.62 -4.49
N GLY A 125 11.61 -7.12 -3.80
CA GLY A 125 12.98 -7.25 -4.28
C GLY A 125 13.48 -8.69 -4.20
N VAL A 126 14.09 -9.18 -5.29
CA VAL A 126 14.70 -10.52 -5.42
C VAL A 126 16.17 -10.33 -5.76
N ARG A 127 17.08 -10.96 -5.01
CA ARG A 127 18.52 -10.91 -5.24
C ARG A 127 19.06 -12.19 -5.90
N ASN A 128 18.40 -13.32 -5.63
CA ASN A 128 18.82 -14.64 -6.05
C ASN A 128 17.63 -15.60 -6.17
N ARG A 129 17.90 -16.85 -6.61
CA ARG A 129 16.86 -17.88 -6.80
C ARG A 129 16.23 -18.35 -5.49
N GLU A 130 16.95 -18.26 -4.39
CA GLU A 130 16.44 -18.65 -3.07
C GLU A 130 15.40 -17.63 -2.60
N ASP A 131 15.71 -16.33 -2.70
CA ASP A 131 14.74 -15.27 -2.44
C ASP A 131 13.46 -15.47 -3.28
N LEU A 132 13.59 -15.87 -4.55
CA LEU A 132 12.43 -16.11 -5.41
C LEU A 132 11.60 -17.31 -4.93
N ARG A 133 12.24 -18.40 -4.54
CA ARG A 133 11.53 -19.58 -4.00
C ARG A 133 10.78 -19.25 -2.73
N ASP A 134 11.43 -18.52 -1.82
CA ASP A 134 10.81 -18.06 -0.59
C ASP A 134 9.58 -17.18 -0.87
N LEU A 135 9.68 -16.28 -1.86
CA LEU A 135 8.55 -15.43 -2.23
C LEU A 135 7.39 -16.21 -2.84
N LEU A 136 7.68 -17.21 -3.67
CA LEU A 136 6.64 -18.06 -4.24
C LEU A 136 5.90 -18.87 -3.16
N GLY A 137 6.54 -19.19 -2.04
CA GLY A 137 5.89 -19.80 -0.88
C GLY A 137 4.76 -18.96 -0.27
N PHE A 138 4.68 -17.66 -0.59
CA PHE A 138 3.57 -16.81 -0.16
C PHE A 138 2.19 -17.34 -0.61
N PHE A 139 2.12 -17.97 -1.76
CA PHE A 139 0.86 -18.50 -2.30
C PHE A 139 0.35 -19.72 -1.53
N ASP A 140 1.26 -20.48 -0.92
CA ASP A 140 0.96 -21.66 -0.12
C ASP A 140 0.97 -21.38 1.39
N ALA A 141 1.33 -20.15 1.80
CA ALA A 141 1.43 -19.75 3.19
C ALA A 141 0.05 -19.72 3.88
N SER A 142 0.01 -20.21 5.11
CA SER A 142 -1.20 -20.17 5.93
C SER A 142 -1.59 -18.74 6.35
N PRO A 143 -2.84 -18.51 6.80
CA PRO A 143 -3.23 -17.21 7.37
C PRO A 143 -2.32 -16.76 8.52
N GLU A 144 -1.88 -17.69 9.38
CA GLU A 144 -1.02 -17.42 10.52
C GLU A 144 0.38 -16.96 10.08
N GLU A 145 0.94 -17.53 9.00
CA GLU A 145 2.23 -17.12 8.46
C GLU A 145 2.20 -15.73 7.83
N ARG A 146 1.02 -15.30 7.36
CA ARG A 146 0.77 -13.97 6.78
C ARG A 146 0.33 -12.95 7.81
N ASP A 147 -0.02 -13.40 9.03
CA ASP A 147 -0.50 -12.52 10.10
C ASP A 147 0.60 -11.53 10.53
N TYR A 148 0.33 -10.26 10.30
CA TYR A 148 1.19 -9.15 10.69
C TYR A 148 0.61 -8.34 11.87
N SER A 149 -0.31 -8.90 12.64
CA SER A 149 -0.93 -8.26 13.83
C SER A 149 0.10 -7.85 14.88
N VAL A 150 1.29 -8.48 14.85
CA VAL A 150 2.44 -8.08 15.66
C VAL A 150 2.78 -6.58 15.53
N LEU A 151 2.47 -5.95 14.41
CA LEU A 151 2.66 -4.51 14.18
C LEU A 151 1.83 -3.66 15.15
N GLY A 152 0.65 -4.10 15.54
CA GLY A 152 -0.20 -3.39 16.48
C GLY A 152 0.42 -3.19 17.87
N THR A 153 1.41 -4.01 18.23
CA THR A 153 2.15 -3.84 19.50
C THR A 153 3.16 -2.68 19.44
N PHE A 154 3.36 -2.08 18.27
CA PHE A 154 4.36 -1.04 18.00
C PHE A 154 3.78 0.21 17.38
N THR A 155 2.44 0.34 17.37
CA THR A 155 1.75 1.49 16.76
C THR A 155 2.28 2.79 17.36
N PRO A 156 2.87 3.68 16.57
CA PRO A 156 3.28 4.99 17.05
C PRO A 156 2.06 5.81 17.48
N GLN A 157 2.23 6.72 18.42
CA GLN A 157 1.18 7.65 18.86
C GLN A 157 0.56 8.45 17.70
N GLU A 158 1.32 8.66 16.63
CA GLU A 158 0.89 9.39 15.42
C GLU A 158 -0.22 8.69 14.62
N ALA A 159 -0.46 7.39 14.86
CA ALA A 159 -1.54 6.63 14.25
C ALA A 159 -2.73 6.41 15.19
N GLU A 160 -2.74 7.08 16.35
CA GLU A 160 -3.82 6.95 17.33
C GLU A 160 -5.15 7.44 16.73
N GLY A 161 -6.16 6.59 16.82
CA GLY A 161 -7.50 6.86 16.26
C GLY A 161 -7.65 6.63 14.76
N ILE A 162 -6.58 6.20 14.06
CA ILE A 162 -6.61 5.90 12.63
C ILE A 162 -6.42 4.40 12.41
N CYS A 163 -7.36 3.77 11.71
CA CYS A 163 -7.18 2.39 11.31
C CYS A 163 -6.21 2.30 10.13
N VAL A 164 -5.05 1.68 10.35
CA VAL A 164 -4.06 1.40 9.30
C VAL A 164 -4.15 -0.05 8.80
N TYR A 165 -5.24 -0.74 9.13
CA TYR A 165 -5.54 -2.12 8.72
C TYR A 165 -4.43 -3.10 9.09
N CYS A 166 -3.83 -2.92 10.28
CA CYS A 166 -2.71 -3.73 10.75
C CYS A 166 -3.11 -5.09 11.34
N ASN A 167 -4.40 -5.39 11.40
CA ASN A 167 -4.99 -6.61 11.95
C ASN A 167 -4.69 -6.89 13.44
N HIS A 168 -4.19 -5.89 14.19
CA HIS A 168 -3.89 -6.06 15.62
C HIS A 168 -5.12 -6.48 16.45
N CYS A 169 -6.33 -6.15 16.00
CA CYS A 169 -7.59 -6.53 16.64
C CYS A 169 -7.98 -8.00 16.37
N GLN A 170 -7.16 -8.77 15.68
CA GLN A 170 -7.35 -10.22 15.51
C GLN A 170 -6.52 -11.03 16.53
N PRO A 171 -7.02 -12.21 16.97
CA PRO A 171 -8.36 -12.73 16.74
C PRO A 171 -9.41 -11.95 17.54
N CYS A 172 -10.49 -11.54 16.88
CA CYS A 172 -11.60 -10.87 17.56
C CYS A 172 -12.44 -11.89 18.33
N PRO A 173 -12.73 -11.70 19.63
CA PRO A 173 -13.60 -12.60 20.40
C PRO A 173 -15.01 -12.74 19.83
N GLY A 174 -15.48 -11.73 19.08
CA GLY A 174 -16.76 -11.73 18.38
C GLY A 174 -16.72 -12.32 16.98
N GLY A 175 -15.58 -12.86 16.53
CA GLY A 175 -15.40 -13.42 15.19
C GLY A 175 -15.47 -12.39 14.05
N LEU A 176 -15.22 -11.11 14.34
CA LEU A 176 -15.28 -10.03 13.37
C LEU A 176 -13.91 -9.79 12.72
N ASP A 177 -13.88 -9.54 11.41
CA ASP A 177 -12.72 -8.96 10.75
C ASP A 177 -12.74 -7.43 10.91
N VAL A 178 -12.18 -6.96 12.02
CA VAL A 178 -12.23 -5.54 12.39
C VAL A 178 -11.44 -4.68 11.38
N GLY A 179 -10.36 -5.20 10.81
CA GLY A 179 -9.58 -4.50 9.79
C GLY A 179 -10.41 -4.28 8.52
N LEU A 180 -11.08 -5.33 8.04
CA LEU A 180 -11.94 -5.28 6.86
C LEU A 180 -13.16 -4.37 7.08
N ILE A 181 -13.79 -4.46 8.24
CA ILE A 181 -14.93 -3.60 8.61
C ILE A 181 -14.49 -2.11 8.56
N ASN A 182 -13.37 -1.77 9.16
CA ASN A 182 -12.87 -0.39 9.12
C ASN A 182 -12.53 0.04 7.68
N LYS A 183 -11.99 -0.86 6.86
CA LYS A 183 -11.74 -0.57 5.44
C LYS A 183 -13.03 -0.20 4.71
N TYR A 184 -14.08 -1.01 4.83
CA TYR A 184 -15.37 -0.71 4.19
C TYR A 184 -16.01 0.57 4.75
N TYR A 185 -15.91 0.79 6.05
CA TYR A 185 -16.37 2.02 6.66
C TYR A 185 -15.70 3.26 6.07
N ASP A 186 -14.38 3.25 5.99
CA ASP A 186 -13.59 4.35 5.45
C ASP A 186 -13.89 4.60 3.96
N LEU A 187 -14.01 3.54 3.17
CA LEU A 187 -14.39 3.62 1.75
C LEU A 187 -15.80 4.16 1.58
N SER A 188 -16.75 3.70 2.39
CA SER A 188 -18.14 4.19 2.35
C SER A 188 -18.22 5.68 2.65
N ARG A 189 -17.44 6.17 3.62
CA ARG A 189 -17.30 7.60 3.91
C ARG A 189 -16.66 8.39 2.78
N ALA A 190 -15.76 7.76 2.04
CA ALA A 190 -15.16 8.33 0.83
C ALA A 190 -16.12 8.32 -0.38
N GLY A 191 -17.33 7.75 -0.23
CA GLY A 191 -18.39 7.73 -1.24
C GLY A 191 -18.35 6.51 -2.16
N ASP A 192 -17.71 5.42 -1.75
CA ASP A 192 -17.78 4.15 -2.45
C ASP A 192 -19.11 3.46 -2.13
N GLU A 193 -19.97 3.31 -3.14
CA GLU A 193 -21.32 2.73 -2.97
C GLU A 193 -21.25 1.22 -2.72
N LEU A 194 -20.30 0.49 -3.34
CA LEU A 194 -20.15 -0.95 -3.06
C LEU A 194 -19.69 -1.19 -1.64
N ALA A 195 -18.81 -0.35 -1.12
CA ALA A 195 -18.37 -0.45 0.26
C ALA A 195 -19.50 -0.18 1.26
N LYS A 196 -20.51 0.64 0.92
CA LYS A 196 -21.71 0.85 1.75
C LYS A 196 -22.55 -0.41 1.87
N ASP A 197 -22.65 -1.20 0.80
CA ASP A 197 -23.42 -2.43 0.79
C ASP A 197 -22.76 -3.55 1.61
N HIS A 198 -21.44 -3.45 1.84
CA HIS A 198 -20.65 -4.41 2.62
C HIS A 198 -20.41 -3.98 4.08
N TYR A 199 -20.67 -2.73 4.43
CA TYR A 199 -20.55 -2.22 5.79
C TYR A 199 -21.84 -2.42 6.57
#